data_5d400a10534e124ae3a3c0b9704f480e
#
_entry.id   5d400a10534e124ae3a3c0b9704f480e
#
_cell.length_a   1.000
_cell.length_b   1.000
_cell.length_c   1.000
_cell.angle_alpha   90.00
_cell.angle_beta   90.00
_cell.angle_gamma   90.00
#
_symmetry.space_group_name_H-M   'P 1'
#
loop_
_entity.id
_entity.type
_entity.pdbx_description
1 polymer ?
#
loop_
_entity_poly.entity_id
_entity_poly.type
_entity_poly.pdbx_seq_one_letter_code
_entity_poly.pdbx_strand_id
1 'polypeptide(L)'
;MKKVIEVDGREVGFKATALTLRLYRHFFGRDMISDMVKLKKAYMKATELPEDAAEEEKQEAQLSALDLEIFENAAWVMAWQYDKEAAGEDPDTWLDGFNTFSIYETFPAILELWALNQGTTAIPKKK
;
A
#
# COMPACT_ATOMS: atom_id res chain seq x y z
N MET A 1 -8.32 -7.60 -10.21
CA MET A 1 -6.88 -7.90 -10.11
C MET A 1 -6.55 -8.47 -8.74
N LYS A 2 -5.86 -9.58 -8.72
CA LYS A 2 -5.52 -10.28 -7.48
C LYS A 2 -4.05 -10.63 -7.48
N LYS A 3 -3.45 -10.66 -6.30
CA LYS A 3 -2.06 -11.09 -6.13
C LYS A 3 -1.90 -11.70 -4.75
N VAL A 4 -1.17 -12.81 -4.68
CA VAL A 4 -0.82 -13.45 -3.40
C VAL A 4 0.68 -13.36 -3.24
N ILE A 5 1.13 -12.88 -2.09
CA ILE A 5 2.55 -12.78 -1.78
C ILE A 5 2.81 -13.36 -0.40
N GLU A 6 4.07 -13.66 -0.13
CA GLU A 6 4.49 -14.09 1.20
C GLU A 6 4.84 -12.87 2.04
N VAL A 7 4.21 -12.77 3.21
CA VAL A 7 4.46 -11.70 4.18
C VAL A 7 4.66 -12.36 5.54
N ASP A 8 5.80 -12.12 6.16
CA ASP A 8 6.10 -12.66 7.49
C ASP A 8 5.93 -14.20 7.53
N GLY A 9 6.38 -14.87 6.46
CA GLY A 9 6.36 -16.33 6.38
C GLY A 9 5.02 -16.97 6.06
N ARG A 10 4.02 -16.18 5.68
CA ARG A 10 2.71 -16.72 5.30
C ARG A 10 2.17 -16.04 4.06
N GLU A 11 1.27 -16.73 3.38
CA GLU A 11 0.66 -16.19 2.17
C GLU A 11 -0.45 -15.19 2.51
N VAL A 12 -0.41 -14.03 1.88
CA VAL A 12 -1.43 -12.99 2.04
C VAL A 12 -1.91 -12.58 0.64
N GLY A 13 -3.22 -12.60 0.45
CA GLY A 13 -3.82 -12.21 -0.81
C GLY A 13 -4.31 -10.77 -0.79
N PHE A 14 -4.17 -10.11 -1.92
CA PHE A 14 -4.64 -8.75 -2.14
C PHE A 14 -5.47 -8.69 -3.42
N LYS A 15 -6.49 -7.84 -3.40
CA LYS A 15 -7.37 -7.64 -4.55
C LYS A 15 -7.62 -6.14 -4.74
N ALA A 16 -7.55 -5.69 -5.98
CA ALA A 16 -7.88 -4.32 -6.34
C ALA A 16 -8.88 -4.32 -7.47
N THR A 17 -9.94 -3.54 -7.33
CA THR A 17 -10.99 -3.39 -8.32
C THR A 17 -11.45 -1.93 -8.35
N ALA A 18 -12.45 -1.63 -9.16
CA ALA A 18 -13.06 -0.30 -9.16
C ALA A 18 -13.61 0.09 -7.77
N LEU A 19 -13.94 -0.89 -6.94
CA LEU A 19 -14.48 -0.66 -5.60
C LEU A 19 -13.42 -0.21 -4.59
N THR A 20 -12.16 -0.49 -4.84
CA THR A 20 -11.08 -0.24 -3.87
C THR A 20 -11.03 1.22 -3.40
N LEU A 21 -11.13 2.18 -4.32
CA LEU A 21 -11.11 3.60 -3.98
C LEU A 21 -12.26 3.98 -3.05
N ARG A 22 -13.42 3.43 -3.34
CA ARG A 22 -14.62 3.72 -2.55
C ARG A 22 -14.51 3.14 -1.15
N LEU A 23 -13.99 1.91 -1.03
CA LEU A 23 -13.80 1.27 0.27
C LEU A 23 -12.80 2.04 1.12
N TYR A 24 -11.71 2.47 0.53
CA TYR A 24 -10.71 3.26 1.24
C TYR A 24 -11.32 4.54 1.82
N ARG A 25 -12.07 5.26 1.00
CA ARG A 25 -12.76 6.47 1.46
C ARG A 25 -13.79 6.16 2.54
N HIS A 26 -14.52 5.07 2.37
CA HIS A 26 -15.53 4.65 3.35
C HIS A 26 -14.91 4.33 4.72
N PHE A 27 -13.83 3.55 4.74
CA PHE A 27 -13.21 3.13 5.99
C PHE A 27 -12.39 4.23 6.65
N PHE A 28 -11.72 5.06 5.87
CA PHE A 28 -10.72 6.01 6.39
C PHE A 28 -11.07 7.47 6.17
N GLY A 29 -12.10 7.77 5.39
CA GLY A 29 -12.48 9.15 5.08
C GLY A 29 -11.45 9.91 4.27
N ARG A 30 -10.61 9.21 3.51
CA ARG A 30 -9.50 9.81 2.76
C ARG A 30 -9.57 9.43 1.29
N ASP A 31 -8.94 10.27 0.46
CA ASP A 31 -8.82 10.03 -0.97
C ASP A 31 -7.60 9.14 -1.24
N MET A 32 -7.86 7.91 -1.67
CA MET A 32 -6.79 6.94 -1.93
C MET A 32 -5.86 7.38 -3.05
N ILE A 33 -6.38 8.06 -4.08
CA ILE A 33 -5.54 8.53 -5.18
C ILE A 33 -4.48 9.50 -4.65
N SER A 34 -4.89 10.50 -3.89
CA SER A 34 -3.99 11.47 -3.29
C SER A 34 -2.99 10.80 -2.34
N ASP A 35 -3.47 9.91 -1.48
CA ASP A 35 -2.62 9.21 -0.52
C ASP A 35 -1.59 8.33 -1.23
N MET A 36 -1.99 7.59 -2.26
CA MET A 36 -1.07 6.71 -2.99
C MET A 36 -0.03 7.48 -3.80
N VAL A 37 -0.41 8.63 -4.35
CA VAL A 37 0.57 9.50 -5.06
C VAL A 37 1.65 9.96 -4.09
N LYS A 38 1.27 10.42 -2.92
CA LYS A 38 2.21 10.85 -1.89
C LYS A 38 3.10 9.70 -1.41
N LEU A 39 2.48 8.56 -1.14
CA LEU A 39 3.19 7.39 -0.65
C LEU A 39 4.19 6.89 -1.68
N LYS A 40 3.79 6.82 -2.93
CA LYS A 40 4.68 6.38 -4.01
C LYS A 40 5.89 7.29 -4.11
N LYS A 41 5.69 8.60 -4.06
CA LYS A 41 6.79 9.57 -4.10
C LYS A 41 7.75 9.36 -2.94
N ALA A 42 7.23 9.23 -1.73
CA ALA A 42 8.04 9.03 -0.55
C ALA A 42 8.81 7.71 -0.61
N TYR A 43 8.16 6.66 -1.06
CA TYR A 43 8.76 5.34 -1.19
C TYR A 43 9.90 5.34 -2.23
N MET A 44 9.66 5.94 -3.40
CA MET A 44 10.67 6.03 -4.45
C MET A 44 11.88 6.84 -3.98
N LYS A 45 11.64 7.95 -3.31
CA LYS A 45 12.71 8.77 -2.76
C LYS A 45 13.54 7.97 -1.74
N ALA A 46 12.90 7.22 -0.87
CA ALA A 46 13.59 6.41 0.14
C ALA A 46 14.41 5.27 -0.47
N THR A 47 13.90 4.64 -1.53
CA THR A 47 14.53 3.46 -2.13
C THR A 47 15.57 3.79 -3.21
N GLU A 48 15.51 4.98 -3.80
CA GLU A 48 16.44 5.38 -4.86
C GLU A 48 17.66 6.13 -4.32
N LEU A 49 17.70 6.40 -3.03
CA LEU A 49 18.81 7.12 -2.43
C LEU A 49 20.08 6.26 -2.46
N PRO A 50 21.24 6.79 -2.93
CA PRO A 50 22.48 6.02 -2.93
C PRO A 50 22.94 5.68 -1.51
N GLU A 51 23.66 4.56 -1.36
CA GLU A 51 24.20 4.15 -0.06
C GLU A 51 25.15 5.19 0.53
N ASP A 52 25.88 5.90 -0.32
CA ASP A 52 26.83 6.94 0.09
C ASP A 52 26.22 8.32 0.26
N ALA A 53 24.91 8.42 0.19
CA ALA A 53 24.21 9.69 0.40
C ALA A 53 24.51 10.23 1.81
N ALA A 54 24.49 11.55 1.93
CA ALA A 54 24.70 12.20 3.21
C ALA A 54 23.62 11.78 4.22
N GLU A 55 24.01 11.72 5.47
CA GLU A 55 23.08 11.32 6.55
C GLU A 55 21.82 12.19 6.59
N GLU A 56 21.98 13.49 6.33
CA GLU A 56 20.84 14.40 6.26
C GLU A 56 19.86 14.01 5.14
N GLU A 57 20.40 13.62 3.97
CA GLU A 57 19.57 13.18 2.85
C GLU A 57 18.83 11.89 3.17
N LYS A 58 19.50 10.96 3.87
CA LYS A 58 18.88 9.71 4.29
C LYS A 58 17.75 9.95 5.28
N GLN A 59 17.94 10.88 6.21
CA GLN A 59 16.92 11.23 7.19
C GLN A 59 15.72 11.90 6.51
N GLU A 60 15.96 12.81 5.57
CA GLU A 60 14.88 13.48 4.83
C GLU A 60 14.10 12.51 3.95
N ALA A 61 14.76 11.47 3.43
CA ALA A 61 14.12 10.47 2.59
C ALA A 61 13.42 9.38 3.38
N GLN A 62 13.55 9.39 4.70
CA GLN A 62 12.93 8.37 5.54
C GLN A 62 11.40 8.50 5.51
N LEU A 63 10.73 7.35 5.41
CA LEU A 63 9.27 7.31 5.41
C LEU A 63 8.72 7.77 6.76
N SER A 64 7.72 8.63 6.73
CA SER A 64 7.08 9.13 7.93
C SER A 64 6.10 8.10 8.51
N ALA A 65 5.68 8.33 9.75
CA ALA A 65 4.64 7.51 10.38
C ALA A 65 3.34 7.59 9.59
N LEU A 66 3.02 8.75 9.02
CA LEU A 66 1.83 8.90 8.18
C LEU A 66 1.95 8.09 6.88
N ASP A 67 3.14 8.09 6.26
CA ASP A 67 3.37 7.28 5.06
C ASP A 67 3.15 5.80 5.34
N LEU A 68 3.66 5.32 6.46
CA LEU A 68 3.48 3.92 6.86
C LEU A 68 2.03 3.60 7.16
N GLU A 69 1.30 4.51 7.79
CA GLU A 69 -0.12 4.33 8.05
C GLU A 69 -0.93 4.24 6.75
N ILE A 70 -0.63 5.10 5.78
CA ILE A 70 -1.28 5.05 4.46
C ILE A 70 -1.03 3.70 3.79
N PHE A 71 0.22 3.24 3.82
CA PHE A 71 0.58 1.93 3.28
C PHE A 71 -0.20 0.81 3.94
N GLU A 72 -0.23 0.79 5.26
CA GLU A 72 -0.91 -0.23 6.04
C GLU A 72 -2.42 -0.26 5.76
N ASN A 73 -3.03 0.91 5.70
CA ASN A 73 -4.46 1.02 5.41
C ASN A 73 -4.80 0.58 3.98
N ALA A 74 -3.97 0.99 3.01
CA ALA A 74 -4.17 0.57 1.61
C ALA A 74 -4.04 -0.95 1.47
N ALA A 75 -3.03 -1.53 2.11
CA ALA A 75 -2.82 -2.96 2.10
C ALA A 75 -4.00 -3.70 2.75
N TRP A 76 -4.49 -3.20 3.88
CA TRP A 76 -5.62 -3.81 4.56
C TRP A 76 -6.89 -3.80 3.70
N VAL A 77 -7.20 -2.69 3.04
CA VAL A 77 -8.37 -2.61 2.17
C VAL A 77 -8.30 -3.65 1.05
N MET A 78 -7.13 -3.79 0.45
CA MET A 78 -6.94 -4.79 -0.61
C MET A 78 -7.01 -6.22 -0.08
N ALA A 79 -6.48 -6.47 1.12
CA ALA A 79 -6.59 -7.77 1.78
C ALA A 79 -8.03 -8.07 2.15
N TRP A 80 -8.76 -7.07 2.65
CA TRP A 80 -10.17 -7.20 2.99
C TRP A 80 -11.02 -7.57 1.76
N GLN A 81 -10.72 -6.96 0.62
CA GLN A 81 -11.41 -7.31 -0.63
C GLN A 81 -11.11 -8.74 -1.08
N TYR A 82 -9.89 -9.21 -0.82
CA TYR A 82 -9.48 -10.55 -1.19
C TYR A 82 -10.12 -11.61 -0.28
N ASP A 83 -10.05 -11.40 1.03
CA ASP A 83 -10.58 -12.31 2.03
C ASP A 83 -10.98 -11.53 3.27
N LYS A 84 -12.24 -11.20 3.33
CA LYS A 84 -12.81 -10.38 4.40
C LYS A 84 -12.60 -10.98 5.78
N GLU A 85 -12.75 -12.30 5.90
CA GLU A 85 -12.62 -12.97 7.19
C GLU A 85 -11.17 -12.95 7.68
N ALA A 86 -10.23 -13.21 6.79
CA ALA A 86 -8.82 -13.18 7.14
C ALA A 86 -8.33 -11.78 7.50
N ALA A 87 -8.84 -10.75 6.81
CA ALA A 87 -8.46 -9.37 7.08
C ALA A 87 -9.07 -8.83 8.38
N GLY A 88 -10.21 -9.37 8.78
CA GLY A 88 -10.87 -8.92 10.00
C GLY A 88 -11.58 -7.59 9.85
N GLU A 89 -11.91 -6.97 10.97
CA GLU A 89 -12.75 -5.78 10.99
C GLU A 89 -11.99 -4.46 10.86
N ASP A 90 -10.69 -4.48 11.15
CA ASP A 90 -9.89 -3.26 11.12
C ASP A 90 -8.40 -3.57 10.88
N PRO A 91 -7.63 -2.56 10.42
CA PRO A 91 -6.20 -2.74 10.18
C PRO A 91 -5.41 -3.13 11.42
N ASP A 92 -5.75 -2.56 12.57
CA ASP A 92 -5.00 -2.80 13.81
C ASP A 92 -5.00 -4.26 14.20
N THR A 93 -6.18 -4.89 14.17
CA THR A 93 -6.32 -6.31 14.50
C THR A 93 -5.58 -7.18 13.48
N TRP A 94 -5.67 -6.83 12.22
CA TRP A 94 -5.00 -7.54 11.14
C TRP A 94 -3.47 -7.47 11.28
N LEU A 95 -2.95 -6.26 11.52
CA LEU A 95 -1.51 -6.04 11.66
C LEU A 95 -0.94 -6.73 12.90
N ASP A 96 -1.73 -6.81 13.97
CA ASP A 96 -1.31 -7.48 15.19
C ASP A 96 -1.02 -8.98 14.98
N GLY A 97 -1.57 -9.56 13.92
CA GLY A 97 -1.31 -10.95 13.55
C GLY A 97 0.03 -11.17 12.85
N PHE A 98 0.75 -10.11 12.50
CA PHE A 98 2.07 -10.20 11.88
C PHE A 98 3.14 -9.78 12.89
N ASN A 99 4.29 -10.46 12.87
CA ASN A 99 5.44 -10.01 13.66
C ASN A 99 6.10 -8.82 12.98
N THR A 100 6.16 -8.84 11.66
CA THR A 100 6.67 -7.73 10.86
C THR A 100 5.80 -7.56 9.63
N PHE A 101 5.60 -6.32 9.22
CA PHE A 101 4.86 -6.01 8.00
C PHE A 101 5.65 -4.93 7.25
N SER A 102 6.61 -5.39 6.45
CA SER A 102 7.57 -4.50 5.79
C SER A 102 6.98 -3.88 4.53
N ILE A 103 7.06 -2.55 4.44
CA ILE A 103 6.68 -1.83 3.24
C ILE A 103 7.58 -2.23 2.06
N TYR A 104 8.85 -2.52 2.32
CA TYR A 104 9.80 -2.88 1.27
C TYR A 104 9.51 -4.25 0.65
N GLU A 105 8.94 -5.16 1.41
CA GLU A 105 8.53 -6.48 0.90
C GLU A 105 7.17 -6.42 0.21
N THR A 106 6.25 -5.63 0.73
CA THR A 106 4.84 -5.69 0.37
C THR A 106 4.41 -4.61 -0.62
N PHE A 107 4.95 -3.41 -0.50
CA PHE A 107 4.48 -2.29 -1.31
C PHE A 107 4.68 -2.48 -2.82
N PRO A 108 5.75 -3.12 -3.30
CA PRO A 108 5.86 -3.37 -4.76
C PRO A 108 4.65 -4.12 -5.32
N ALA A 109 4.11 -5.10 -4.59
CA ALA A 109 2.91 -5.82 -5.01
C ALA A 109 1.66 -4.93 -4.98
N ILE A 110 1.55 -4.10 -3.94
CA ILE A 110 0.45 -3.14 -3.82
C ILE A 110 0.49 -2.13 -4.97
N LEU A 111 1.68 -1.62 -5.30
CA LEU A 111 1.85 -0.68 -6.41
C LEU A 111 1.49 -1.31 -7.74
N GLU A 112 1.84 -2.56 -7.95
CA GLU A 112 1.49 -3.27 -9.18
C GLU A 112 -0.02 -3.35 -9.35
N LEU A 113 -0.73 -3.76 -8.29
CA LEU A 113 -2.19 -3.82 -8.30
C LEU A 113 -2.79 -2.42 -8.48
N TRP A 114 -2.22 -1.43 -7.80
CA TRP A 114 -2.67 -0.05 -7.90
C TRP A 114 -2.54 0.49 -9.33
N ALA A 115 -1.40 0.25 -9.97
CA ALA A 115 -1.15 0.73 -11.33
C ALA A 115 -2.15 0.13 -12.31
N LEU A 116 -2.45 -1.16 -12.18
CA LEU A 116 -3.43 -1.83 -13.04
C LEU A 116 -4.83 -1.26 -12.81
N ASN A 117 -5.20 -1.04 -11.56
CA ASN A 117 -6.50 -0.49 -11.19
C ASN A 117 -6.66 0.95 -11.68
N GLN A 118 -5.61 1.76 -11.56
CA GLN A 118 -5.59 3.14 -12.04
C GLN A 118 -5.86 3.22 -13.53
N GLY A 119 -5.30 2.33 -14.30
CA GLY A 119 -5.48 2.31 -15.74
C GLY A 119 -6.92 2.11 -16.17
N THR A 120 -7.75 1.55 -15.29
CA THR A 120 -9.15 1.26 -15.61
C THR A 120 -10.14 2.23 -15.00
N THR A 121 -9.75 2.98 -13.97
CA THR A 121 -10.72 3.79 -13.20
C THR A 121 -10.39 5.27 -13.11
N ALA A 122 -9.13 5.64 -13.03
CA ALA A 122 -8.72 7.00 -12.70
C ALA A 122 -7.99 7.73 -13.82
N ILE A 123 -7.39 7.02 -14.77
CA ILE A 123 -6.60 7.61 -15.84
C ILE A 123 -7.28 7.39 -17.17
N PRO A 124 -7.56 8.47 -17.94
CA PRO A 124 -8.12 8.31 -19.27
C PRO A 124 -7.18 7.50 -20.15
N LYS A 125 -7.74 6.63 -20.98
CA LYS A 125 -6.93 5.87 -21.93
C LYS A 125 -6.37 6.79 -22.98
N LYS A 126 -5.08 6.69 -23.21
CA LYS A 126 -4.45 7.33 -24.35
C LYS A 126 -4.63 6.44 -25.58
N LYS A 127 -4.88 7.07 -26.67
CA LYS A 127 -4.96 6.36 -27.94
C LYS A 127 -3.67 6.49 -28.70
#